data_f12867e3d6a5df78eb4b5d2dab99a733
#
_entry.id   f12867e3d6a5df78eb4b5d2dab99a733
#
_cell.length_a   1.000
_cell.length_b   1.000
_cell.length_c   1.000
_cell.angle_alpha   90.00
_cell.angle_beta   90.00
_cell.angle_gamma   90.00
#
_symmetry.space_group_name_H-M   'P 1'
#
loop_
_entity.id
_entity.type
_entity.pdbx_description
1 polymer ?
#
loop_
_entity_poly.entity_id
_entity_poly.type
_entity_poly.pdbx_seq_one_letter_code
_entity_poly.pdbx_strand_id
1 'polypeptide(L)'
;YIEEQKKKLHLGVPGHGITVAVPVKSVGGGQAVSYLSGSGTGAKYTRPEKFDYELVMAIANAGTTDIVMNAARAAGARGGTVIHGKGTGSGDAQKFHHISIADEKEVVLIVAAAEIKSAVMYSILEKAGPGSTAGALVFSLPISEAAGFGFIQSEN
;
A
#
# COMPACT_ATOMS: atom_id res chain seq x y z
N TYR A 1 6.70 -10.66 16.75
CA TYR A 1 5.62 -9.68 16.91
C TYR A 1 4.43 -9.98 16.00
N ILE A 2 4.60 -10.11 14.68
CA ILE A 2 3.51 -10.43 13.73
C ILE A 2 2.88 -11.80 14.03
N GLU A 3 3.66 -12.82 14.32
CA GLU A 3 3.13 -14.14 14.71
C GLU A 3 2.26 -14.10 15.98
N GLU A 4 2.60 -13.23 16.91
CA GLU A 4 1.78 -13.00 18.11
C GLU A 4 0.47 -12.28 17.78
N GLN A 5 0.52 -11.27 16.91
CA GLN A 5 -0.67 -10.57 16.41
C GLN A 5 -1.58 -11.50 15.61
N LYS A 6 -1.02 -12.37 14.78
CA LYS A 6 -1.75 -13.39 14.03
C LYS A 6 -2.63 -14.25 14.94
N LYS A 7 -2.08 -14.70 16.07
CA LYS A 7 -2.82 -15.49 17.06
C LYS A 7 -3.88 -14.68 17.78
N LYS A 8 -3.53 -13.48 18.28
CA LYS A 8 -4.45 -12.63 19.07
C LYS A 8 -5.60 -12.07 18.27
N LEU A 9 -5.37 -11.71 17.01
CA LEU A 9 -6.35 -11.08 16.13
C LEU A 9 -7.01 -12.06 15.17
N HIS A 10 -6.69 -13.34 15.29
CA HIS A 10 -7.19 -14.38 14.38
C HIS A 10 -6.96 -14.04 12.89
N LEU A 11 -5.81 -13.45 12.58
CA LEU A 11 -5.42 -13.14 11.20
C LEU A 11 -5.25 -14.45 10.43
N GLY A 12 -5.92 -14.58 9.33
CA GLY A 12 -6.01 -15.83 8.56
C GLY A 12 -7.45 -16.29 8.37
N VAL A 13 -8.37 -15.78 9.20
CA VAL A 13 -9.80 -15.93 8.96
C VAL A 13 -10.25 -14.86 7.98
N PRO A 14 -11.00 -15.20 6.92
CA PRO A 14 -11.52 -14.20 5.98
C PRO A 14 -12.30 -13.09 6.69
N GLY A 15 -12.00 -11.85 6.39
CA GLY A 15 -12.63 -10.68 7.00
C GLY A 15 -11.98 -10.12 8.27
N HIS A 16 -10.98 -10.80 8.85
CA HIS A 16 -10.28 -10.34 10.06
C HIS A 16 -9.12 -9.36 9.79
N GLY A 17 -8.90 -9.02 8.54
CA GLY A 17 -7.89 -8.04 8.15
C GLY A 17 -6.53 -8.62 7.78
N ILE A 18 -5.64 -7.73 7.38
CA ILE A 18 -4.27 -8.02 6.95
C ILE A 18 -3.31 -7.17 7.76
N THR A 19 -2.23 -7.76 8.25
CA THR A 19 -1.13 -7.03 8.87
C THR A 19 0.13 -7.23 8.04
N VAL A 20 0.83 -6.17 7.75
CA VAL A 20 2.11 -6.19 7.02
C VAL A 20 3.16 -5.36 7.75
N ALA A 21 4.40 -5.81 7.72
CA ALA A 21 5.56 -5.04 8.17
C ALA A 21 6.30 -4.51 6.95
N VAL A 22 6.42 -3.19 6.87
CA VAL A 22 7.12 -2.49 5.79
C VAL A 22 8.37 -1.83 6.38
N PRO A 23 9.59 -2.18 5.91
CA PRO A 23 10.81 -1.57 6.42
C PRO A 23 10.89 -0.10 6.02
N VAL A 24 11.07 0.76 7.01
CA VAL A 24 11.22 2.21 6.81
C VAL A 24 12.69 2.55 6.59
N LYS A 25 13.00 3.26 5.50
CA LYS A 25 14.38 3.63 5.15
C LYS A 25 14.92 4.77 6.02
N SER A 26 14.08 5.73 6.37
CA SER A 26 14.45 6.89 7.18
C SER A 26 13.24 7.46 7.91
N VAL A 27 13.47 7.97 9.11
CA VAL A 27 12.44 8.59 9.95
C VAL A 27 12.92 10.00 10.33
N GLY A 28 12.06 10.99 10.18
CA GLY A 28 12.26 12.36 10.65
C GLY A 28 11.14 12.76 11.61
N GLY A 29 11.35 13.74 12.47
CA GLY A 29 10.26 14.23 13.33
C GLY A 29 10.63 14.49 14.79
N GLY A 30 11.84 14.93 15.09
CA GLY A 30 12.24 15.46 16.41
C GLY A 30 11.85 14.55 17.59
N GLN A 31 11.00 15.04 18.49
CA GLN A 31 10.57 14.32 19.70
C GLN A 31 9.88 12.98 19.44
N ALA A 32 9.13 12.87 18.34
CA ALA A 32 8.47 11.61 17.97
C ALA A 32 9.48 10.51 17.62
N VAL A 33 10.62 10.87 17.02
CA VAL A 33 11.70 9.94 16.73
C VAL A 33 12.33 9.41 18.01
N SER A 34 12.55 10.28 19.01
CA SER A 34 13.09 9.89 20.32
C SER A 34 12.17 8.88 21.02
N TYR A 35 10.87 9.07 20.94
CA TYR A 35 9.89 8.12 21.48
C TYR A 35 9.95 6.75 20.80
N LEU A 36 10.04 6.73 19.47
CA LEU A 36 10.12 5.49 18.67
C LEU A 36 11.47 4.78 18.83
N SER A 37 12.55 5.56 19.01
CA SER A 37 13.90 5.01 19.13
C SER A 37 14.16 4.36 20.48
N GLY A 38 13.43 4.75 21.53
CA GLY A 38 13.57 4.25 22.89
C GLY A 38 15.03 4.25 23.38
N SER A 39 15.25 4.01 24.65
CA SER A 39 16.59 3.75 25.19
C SER A 39 17.02 2.27 25.03
N GLY A 40 16.31 1.52 24.22
CA GLY A 40 16.59 0.12 23.94
C GLY A 40 17.74 -0.03 22.95
N THR A 41 18.63 -0.96 23.22
CA THR A 41 19.59 -1.48 22.26
C THR A 41 18.81 -2.03 21.08
N GLY A 42 18.67 -1.22 20.04
CA GLY A 42 17.89 -1.57 18.86
C GLY A 42 18.39 -2.89 18.27
N ALA A 43 17.53 -3.89 18.24
CA ALA A 43 17.82 -5.08 17.46
C ALA A 43 18.18 -4.61 16.05
N LYS A 44 19.39 -4.90 15.60
CA LYS A 44 19.82 -4.59 14.24
C LYS A 44 18.87 -5.32 13.31
N TYR A 45 17.99 -4.57 12.64
CA TYR A 45 17.17 -5.14 11.60
C TYR A 45 18.09 -5.64 10.47
N THR A 46 18.19 -6.95 10.35
CA THR A 46 18.87 -7.56 9.21
C THR A 46 17.85 -7.60 8.07
N ARG A 47 18.06 -6.79 7.06
CA ARG A 47 17.21 -6.76 5.88
C ARG A 47 17.25 -8.13 5.22
N PRO A 48 16.11 -8.82 5.00
CA PRO A 48 16.09 -10.03 4.21
C PRO A 48 16.57 -9.73 2.78
N GLU A 49 17.37 -10.59 2.21
CA GLU A 49 17.89 -10.42 0.84
C GLU A 49 16.77 -10.53 -0.21
N LYS A 50 15.70 -11.25 0.12
CA LYS A 50 14.55 -11.47 -0.74
C LYS A 50 13.25 -11.23 0.03
N PHE A 51 12.32 -10.56 -0.63
CA PHE A 51 10.96 -10.33 -0.13
C PHE A 51 9.98 -11.15 -0.98
N ASP A 52 9.08 -11.88 -0.33
CA ASP A 52 8.07 -12.70 -1.03
C ASP A 52 6.86 -11.85 -1.45
N TYR A 53 6.66 -10.71 -0.80
CA TYR A 53 5.55 -9.80 -1.05
C TYR A 53 6.00 -8.36 -1.17
N GLU A 54 5.23 -7.60 -1.96
CA GLU A 54 5.37 -6.16 -2.14
C GLU A 54 4.03 -5.46 -1.86
N LEU A 55 4.10 -4.29 -1.25
CA LEU A 55 2.97 -3.39 -1.13
C LEU A 55 2.98 -2.45 -2.33
N VAL A 56 2.13 -2.72 -3.32
CA VAL A 56 1.91 -1.81 -4.44
C VAL A 56 0.92 -0.74 -3.99
N MET A 57 1.31 0.51 -4.16
CA MET A 57 0.50 1.69 -3.84
C MET A 57 0.19 2.45 -5.12
N ALA A 58 -1.10 2.69 -5.37
CA ALA A 58 -1.57 3.53 -6.46
C ALA A 58 -2.31 4.74 -5.90
N ILE A 59 -1.85 5.95 -6.24
CA ILE A 59 -2.53 7.20 -5.88
C ILE A 59 -3.25 7.69 -7.12
N ALA A 60 -4.57 7.75 -7.08
CA ALA A 60 -5.43 8.06 -8.21
C ALA A 60 -6.44 9.17 -7.88
N ASN A 61 -7.10 9.70 -8.89
CA ASN A 61 -8.22 10.62 -8.70
C ASN A 61 -9.39 9.92 -8.02
N ALA A 62 -10.11 10.63 -7.15
CA ALA A 62 -11.25 10.08 -6.44
C ALA A 62 -12.32 9.56 -7.42
N GLY A 63 -12.98 8.45 -7.05
CA GLY A 63 -14.00 7.79 -7.87
C GLY A 63 -13.45 6.91 -8.98
N THR A 64 -12.13 6.68 -9.04
CA THR A 64 -11.50 5.86 -10.10
C THR A 64 -10.88 4.56 -9.59
N THR A 65 -11.15 4.21 -8.34
CA THR A 65 -10.66 2.96 -7.72
C THR A 65 -10.97 1.72 -8.55
N ASP A 66 -12.16 1.65 -9.15
CA ASP A 66 -12.55 0.49 -9.96
C ASP A 66 -11.66 0.30 -11.20
N ILE A 67 -11.22 1.40 -11.83
CA ILE A 67 -10.30 1.33 -12.97
C ILE A 67 -8.96 0.75 -12.51
N VAL A 68 -8.42 1.25 -11.40
CA VAL A 68 -7.17 0.78 -10.80
C VAL A 68 -7.28 -0.70 -10.40
N MET A 69 -8.35 -1.08 -9.69
CA MET A 69 -8.52 -2.43 -9.18
C MET A 69 -8.80 -3.45 -10.27
N ASN A 70 -9.56 -3.09 -11.30
CA ASN A 70 -9.79 -3.97 -12.46
C ASN A 70 -8.48 -4.22 -13.22
N ALA A 71 -7.65 -3.18 -13.39
CA ALA A 71 -6.33 -3.33 -13.99
C ALA A 71 -5.43 -4.25 -13.14
N ALA A 72 -5.41 -4.05 -11.82
CA ALA A 72 -4.61 -4.87 -10.91
C ALA A 72 -5.06 -6.34 -10.89
N ARG A 73 -6.38 -6.59 -10.84
CA ARG A 73 -6.95 -7.96 -10.87
C ARG A 73 -6.64 -8.69 -12.18
N ALA A 74 -6.67 -7.99 -13.30
CA ALA A 74 -6.30 -8.57 -14.60
C ALA A 74 -4.85 -9.08 -14.62
N ALA A 75 -3.98 -8.53 -13.77
CA ALA A 75 -2.58 -8.95 -13.60
C ALA A 75 -2.36 -9.88 -12.39
N GLY A 76 -3.43 -10.40 -11.77
CA GLY A 76 -3.36 -11.40 -10.70
C GLY A 76 -3.46 -10.86 -9.28
N ALA A 77 -3.69 -9.56 -9.06
CA ALA A 77 -3.96 -9.03 -7.73
C ALA A 77 -5.32 -9.56 -7.21
N ARG A 78 -5.36 -9.98 -5.94
CA ARG A 78 -6.58 -10.56 -5.35
C ARG A 78 -7.53 -9.51 -4.80
N GLY A 79 -7.00 -8.39 -4.31
CA GLY A 79 -7.80 -7.33 -3.71
C GLY A 79 -6.92 -6.15 -3.32
N GLY A 80 -7.53 -5.12 -2.76
CA GLY A 80 -6.86 -3.93 -2.27
C GLY A 80 -7.69 -3.23 -1.22
N THR A 81 -7.05 -2.33 -0.48
CA THR A 81 -7.67 -1.44 0.49
C THR A 81 -7.58 -0.02 -0.02
N VAL A 82 -8.65 0.73 0.08
CA VAL A 82 -8.71 2.13 -0.38
C VAL A 82 -8.69 3.06 0.83
N ILE A 83 -7.85 4.07 0.74
CA ILE A 83 -7.77 5.18 1.71
C ILE A 83 -8.10 6.47 0.96
N HIS A 84 -9.05 7.24 1.47
CA HIS A 84 -9.37 8.56 0.93
C HIS A 84 -8.39 9.61 1.47
N GLY A 85 -7.94 10.49 0.59
CA GLY A 85 -6.99 11.53 0.92
C GLY A 85 -7.21 12.80 0.09
N LYS A 86 -6.38 13.80 0.34
CA LYS A 86 -6.37 15.06 -0.41
C LYS A 86 -5.01 15.29 -1.04
N GLY A 87 -5.00 15.55 -2.34
CA GLY A 87 -3.80 15.95 -3.08
C GLY A 87 -3.56 17.44 -2.99
N THR A 88 -2.30 17.85 -2.86
CA THR A 88 -1.92 19.28 -2.73
C THR A 88 -1.00 19.77 -3.83
N GLY A 89 -0.65 18.92 -4.82
CA GLY A 89 0.43 19.16 -5.78
C GLY A 89 0.01 19.48 -7.22
N SER A 90 -1.28 19.42 -7.58
CA SER A 90 -1.71 19.80 -8.90
C SER A 90 -1.72 21.33 -9.03
N GLY A 91 -0.91 21.89 -9.95
CA GLY A 91 -0.84 23.33 -10.22
C GLY A 91 -2.15 23.96 -10.69
N ASP A 92 -3.17 23.15 -10.97
CA ASP A 92 -4.51 23.51 -11.38
C ASP A 92 -5.52 23.58 -10.23
N ALA A 93 -5.05 23.66 -8.98
CA ALA A 93 -5.95 24.00 -7.86
C ALA A 93 -6.66 25.31 -8.23
N GLN A 94 -7.89 25.20 -8.70
CA GLN A 94 -8.70 26.36 -9.07
C GLN A 94 -8.78 27.27 -7.85
N LYS A 95 -8.04 28.38 -7.90
CA LYS A 95 -8.10 29.45 -6.91
C LYS A 95 -9.45 30.13 -7.03
N PHE A 96 -10.47 29.56 -6.46
CA PHE A 96 -11.74 30.25 -6.30
C PHE A 96 -11.67 31.06 -5.01
N HIS A 97 -11.61 32.40 -5.15
CA HIS A 97 -11.58 33.34 -4.03
C HIS A 97 -10.57 33.08 -2.92
N HIS A 98 -9.29 32.80 -3.26
CA HIS A 98 -8.21 32.47 -2.29
C HIS A 98 -8.39 31.17 -1.48
N ILE A 99 -9.35 30.33 -1.81
CA ILE A 99 -9.50 29.00 -1.22
C ILE A 99 -8.84 27.99 -2.16
N SER A 100 -7.77 27.35 -1.71
CA SER A 100 -7.18 26.21 -2.40
C SER A 100 -8.08 25.01 -2.19
N ILE A 101 -8.80 24.59 -3.23
CA ILE A 101 -9.56 23.33 -3.20
C ILE A 101 -8.55 22.23 -3.48
N ALA A 102 -8.19 21.46 -2.46
CA ALA A 102 -7.35 20.28 -2.63
C ALA A 102 -8.15 19.21 -3.37
N ASP A 103 -7.56 18.63 -4.42
CA ASP A 103 -8.16 17.54 -5.17
C ASP A 103 -8.32 16.30 -4.29
N GLU A 104 -9.48 15.70 -4.29
CA GLU A 104 -9.69 14.42 -3.63
C GLU A 104 -8.95 13.30 -4.37
N LYS A 105 -8.26 12.49 -3.60
CA LYS A 105 -7.47 11.35 -4.09
C LYS A 105 -7.85 10.08 -3.35
N GLU A 106 -7.64 8.97 -4.02
CA GLU A 106 -7.74 7.63 -3.45
C GLU A 106 -6.38 6.96 -3.49
N VAL A 107 -5.96 6.39 -2.37
CA VAL A 107 -4.75 5.58 -2.26
C VAL A 107 -5.17 4.13 -2.18
N VAL A 108 -4.87 3.37 -3.22
CA VAL A 108 -5.15 1.95 -3.30
C VAL A 108 -3.92 1.18 -2.87
N LEU A 109 -4.05 0.40 -1.80
CA LEU A 109 -3.01 -0.45 -1.23
C LEU A 109 -3.26 -1.89 -1.68
N ILE A 110 -2.32 -2.48 -2.40
CA ILE A 110 -2.41 -3.84 -2.94
C ILE A 110 -1.22 -4.64 -2.45
N VAL A 111 -1.46 -5.69 -1.70
CA VAL A 111 -0.41 -6.65 -1.38
C VAL A 111 -0.33 -7.68 -2.51
N ALA A 112 0.81 -7.75 -3.15
CA ALA A 112 1.07 -8.63 -4.28
C ALA A 112 2.27 -9.53 -4.00
N ALA A 113 2.26 -10.76 -4.53
CA ALA A 113 3.47 -11.58 -4.55
C ALA A 113 4.55 -10.87 -5.39
N ALA A 114 5.80 -11.00 -4.99
CA ALA A 114 6.91 -10.30 -5.64
C ALA A 114 7.03 -10.64 -7.14
N GLU A 115 6.66 -11.86 -7.51
CA GLU A 115 6.70 -12.35 -8.90
C GLU A 115 5.73 -11.59 -9.81
N ILE A 116 4.55 -11.22 -9.30
CA ILE A 116 3.52 -10.55 -10.11
C ILE A 116 3.53 -9.03 -9.96
N LYS A 117 4.32 -8.47 -9.03
CA LYS A 117 4.36 -7.04 -8.72
C LYS A 117 4.56 -6.18 -9.98
N SER A 118 5.52 -6.53 -10.82
CA SER A 118 5.81 -5.75 -12.03
C SER A 118 4.67 -5.80 -13.04
N ALA A 119 4.01 -6.94 -13.20
CA ALA A 119 2.84 -7.09 -14.06
C ALA A 119 1.64 -6.27 -13.55
N VAL A 120 1.42 -6.28 -12.22
CA VAL A 120 0.37 -5.47 -11.57
C VAL A 120 0.63 -3.99 -11.79
N MET A 121 1.83 -3.50 -11.52
CA MET A 121 2.20 -2.09 -11.71
C MET A 121 2.05 -1.67 -13.16
N TYR A 122 2.52 -2.49 -14.11
CA TYR A 122 2.41 -2.20 -15.53
C TYR A 122 0.95 -2.11 -15.98
N SER A 123 0.12 -3.07 -15.59
CA SER A 123 -1.31 -3.09 -15.93
C SER A 123 -2.05 -1.86 -15.39
N ILE A 124 -1.72 -1.43 -14.17
CA ILE A 124 -2.30 -0.21 -13.58
C ILE A 124 -1.85 1.02 -14.40
N LEU A 125 -0.56 1.14 -14.70
CA LEU A 125 -0.05 2.27 -15.47
C LEU A 125 -0.63 2.35 -16.89
N GLU A 126 -0.82 1.20 -17.55
CA GLU A 126 -1.39 1.13 -18.89
C GLU A 126 -2.86 1.60 -18.91
N LYS A 127 -3.67 1.19 -17.93
CA LYS A 127 -5.12 1.43 -17.93
C LYS A 127 -5.57 2.61 -17.07
N ALA A 128 -4.84 2.91 -16.03
CA ALA A 128 -5.17 3.92 -15.04
C ALA A 128 -4.08 5.00 -14.87
N GLY A 129 -2.99 4.96 -15.62
CA GLY A 129 -1.85 5.88 -15.49
C GLY A 129 -2.11 7.31 -15.93
N PRO A 130 -1.05 8.13 -16.04
CA PRO A 130 -1.12 9.52 -16.46
C PRO A 130 -1.77 9.69 -17.78
N GLY A 131 -2.73 10.23 -18.14
CA GLY A 131 -3.47 10.32 -19.41
C GLY A 131 -4.80 9.58 -19.41
N SER A 132 -5.10 8.81 -18.37
CA SER A 132 -6.42 8.28 -18.09
C SER A 132 -7.19 9.19 -17.12
N THR A 133 -8.48 8.96 -16.95
CA THR A 133 -9.30 9.65 -15.94
C THR A 133 -8.81 9.40 -14.51
N ALA A 134 -8.15 8.29 -14.26
CA ALA A 134 -7.60 7.95 -12.95
C ALA A 134 -6.30 8.70 -12.65
N GLY A 135 -5.47 8.98 -13.65
CA GLY A 135 -4.20 9.70 -13.49
C GLY A 135 -3.29 9.10 -12.43
N ALA A 136 -3.26 7.77 -12.33
CA ALA A 136 -2.62 7.08 -11.23
C ALA A 136 -1.09 7.19 -11.25
N LEU A 137 -0.51 7.51 -10.08
CA LEU A 137 0.89 7.30 -9.75
C LEU A 137 1.03 5.97 -9.02
N VAL A 138 1.96 5.11 -9.43
CA VAL A 138 2.15 3.78 -8.85
C VAL A 138 3.58 3.57 -8.40
N PHE A 139 3.77 3.02 -7.21
CA PHE A 139 5.07 2.60 -6.68
C PHE A 139 4.92 1.39 -5.76
N SER A 140 6.01 0.74 -5.40
CA SER A 140 5.97 -0.38 -4.47
C SER A 140 6.97 -0.25 -3.33
N LEU A 141 6.64 -0.89 -2.20
CA LEU A 141 7.47 -1.02 -1.02
C LEU A 141 7.61 -2.51 -0.67
N PRO A 142 8.82 -2.96 -0.29
CA PRO A 142 9.00 -4.34 0.11
C PRO A 142 8.26 -4.62 1.42
N ILE A 143 7.68 -5.82 1.55
CA ILE A 143 7.06 -6.31 2.78
C ILE A 143 7.98 -7.35 3.39
N SER A 144 8.49 -7.09 4.60
CA SER A 144 9.35 -8.02 5.32
C SER A 144 8.58 -9.15 5.99
N GLU A 145 7.37 -8.88 6.44
CA GLU A 145 6.49 -9.86 7.08
C GLU A 145 5.03 -9.54 6.74
N ALA A 146 4.21 -10.57 6.52
CA ALA A 146 2.79 -10.42 6.23
C ALA A 146 1.97 -11.51 6.93
N ALA A 147 0.78 -11.15 7.40
CA ALA A 147 -0.21 -12.06 7.97
C ALA A 147 -1.63 -11.66 7.55
N GLY A 148 -2.55 -12.62 7.51
CA GLY A 148 -3.96 -12.35 7.15
C GLY A 148 -4.29 -12.66 5.69
N PHE A 149 -3.36 -13.22 4.91
CA PHE A 149 -3.68 -13.81 3.62
C PHE A 149 -4.29 -15.18 3.86
N GLY A 150 -5.60 -15.26 3.78
CA GLY A 150 -6.29 -16.55 3.77
C GLY A 150 -5.95 -17.31 2.49
N PHE A 151 -4.85 -18.06 2.51
CA PHE A 151 -4.74 -19.20 1.62
C PHE A 151 -5.63 -20.28 2.22
N ILE A 152 -6.77 -20.53 1.61
CA ILE A 152 -7.42 -21.82 1.76
C ILE A 152 -6.47 -22.78 1.05
N GLN A 153 -5.53 -23.35 1.79
CA GLN A 153 -4.93 -24.61 1.36
C GLN A 153 -6.10 -25.59 1.45
N SER A 154 -6.60 -26.01 0.30
CA SER A 154 -7.37 -27.23 0.20
C SER A 154 -6.41 -28.34 0.61
N GLU A 155 -6.50 -28.78 1.87
CA GLU A 155 -5.94 -30.04 2.28
C GLU A 155 -6.61 -31.13 1.43
N ASN A 156 -5.82 -31.75 0.56
CA ASN A 156 -6.12 -33.05 -0.01
C ASN A 156 -5.76 -34.14 0.99
#